data_8d9fb04fda229a4b84cae559cb61ca9f
#
_entry.id   8d9fb04fda229a4b84cae559cb61ca9f
#
_cell.length_a   1.000
_cell.length_b   1.000
_cell.length_c   1.000
_cell.angle_alpha   90.00
_cell.angle_beta   90.00
_cell.angle_gamma   90.00
#
_symmetry.space_group_name_H-M   'P 1'
#
loop_
_entity.id
_entity.type
_entity.pdbx_description
1 polymer ?
#
loop_
_entity_poly.entity_id
_entity_poly.type
_entity_poly.pdbx_seq_one_letter_code
_entity_poly.pdbx_strand_id
1 'polypeptide(L)'
;MVPIDKSSTVLTILLAAIFLQEGVSLPKGIGIVLIAAGTFLMIEKKESSGETKSAAWLWYALGSAIFASLTAILGKVGISGVESNLGTAIRTGVVLVMSWVMVFVTGKQEELKAIPKNELGFICLSGLATGGSWLCYYKALQDGPASVVVPIDKLSILVTVLFSYLVFHEKLTAKSGLGLAGIVAGTLLMLV
;
A
#
# COMPACT_ATOMS: atom_id res chain seq x y z
N MET A 1 -5.38 9.41 6.20
CA MET A 1 -4.04 8.88 5.85
C MET A 1 -4.04 8.02 4.58
N VAL A 2 -5.05 7.20 4.35
CA VAL A 2 -5.15 6.26 3.20
C VAL A 2 -4.94 6.89 1.81
N PRO A 3 -5.38 8.13 1.51
CA PRO A 3 -5.28 8.67 0.15
C PRO A 3 -3.86 9.00 -0.31
N ILE A 4 -2.99 9.46 0.60
CA ILE A 4 -1.61 9.83 0.23
C ILE A 4 -0.76 8.57 -0.03
N ASP A 5 -1.03 7.50 0.70
CA ASP A 5 -0.42 6.19 0.44
C ASP A 5 -0.75 5.66 -0.96
N LYS A 6 -1.94 5.99 -1.49
CA LYS A 6 -2.34 5.62 -2.85
C LYS A 6 -1.58 6.39 -3.96
N SER A 7 -1.03 7.55 -3.68
CA SER A 7 -0.18 8.27 -4.63
C SER A 7 1.15 7.54 -4.88
N SER A 8 1.56 6.66 -3.98
CA SER A 8 2.70 5.76 -4.19
C SER A 8 2.54 4.88 -5.44
N THR A 9 1.30 4.53 -5.81
CA THR A 9 1.02 3.73 -7.01
C THR A 9 1.46 4.46 -8.28
N VAL A 10 1.11 5.74 -8.41
CA VAL A 10 1.52 6.56 -9.56
C VAL A 10 3.05 6.66 -9.61
N LEU A 11 3.67 6.90 -8.45
CA LEU A 11 5.14 6.99 -8.36
C LEU A 11 5.79 5.65 -8.70
N THR A 12 5.23 4.52 -8.26
CA THR A 12 5.75 3.18 -8.60
C THR A 12 5.68 2.92 -10.10
N ILE A 13 4.58 3.28 -10.77
CA ILE A 13 4.44 3.08 -12.21
C ILE A 13 5.45 3.94 -12.98
N LEU A 14 5.64 5.20 -12.57
CA LEU A 14 6.67 6.06 -13.17
C LEU A 14 8.07 5.49 -12.98
N LEU A 15 8.39 5.00 -11.78
CA LEU A 15 9.67 4.37 -11.51
C LEU A 15 9.83 3.05 -12.27
N ALA A 16 8.78 2.24 -12.42
CA ALA A 16 8.81 1.03 -13.23
C ALA A 16 9.08 1.35 -14.71
N ALA A 17 8.46 2.39 -15.25
CA ALA A 17 8.73 2.82 -16.61
C ALA A 17 10.19 3.26 -16.81
N ILE A 18 10.78 3.96 -15.83
CA ILE A 18 12.16 4.49 -15.91
C ILE A 18 13.20 3.38 -15.65
N PHE A 19 13.04 2.63 -14.55
CA PHE A 19 14.07 1.68 -14.08
C PHE A 19 13.94 0.28 -14.68
N LEU A 20 12.70 -0.19 -14.89
CA LEU A 20 12.44 -1.50 -15.44
C LEU A 20 12.19 -1.48 -16.95
N GLN A 21 12.21 -0.26 -17.55
CA GLN A 21 11.94 -0.05 -18.98
C GLN A 21 10.61 -0.70 -19.43
N GLU A 22 9.63 -0.78 -18.50
CA GLU A 22 8.31 -1.28 -18.84
C GLU A 22 7.60 -0.28 -19.75
N GLY A 23 7.21 -0.74 -20.96
CA GLY A 23 6.55 0.11 -21.94
C GLY A 23 5.24 0.71 -21.41
N VAL A 24 5.12 2.03 -21.46
CA VAL A 24 3.88 2.75 -21.14
C VAL A 24 3.05 2.85 -22.41
N SER A 25 2.08 1.95 -22.58
CA SER A 25 1.10 2.04 -23.66
C SER A 25 0.07 3.15 -23.36
N LEU A 26 -0.64 3.62 -24.39
CA LEU A 26 -1.72 4.60 -24.23
C LEU A 26 -2.78 4.19 -23.18
N PRO A 27 -3.28 2.95 -23.13
CA PRO A 27 -4.20 2.49 -22.08
C PRO A 27 -3.61 2.61 -20.68
N LYS A 28 -2.32 2.26 -20.51
CA LYS A 28 -1.62 2.41 -19.22
C LYS A 28 -1.55 3.87 -18.79
N GLY A 29 -1.26 4.79 -19.71
CA GLY A 29 -1.25 6.23 -19.43
C GLY A 29 -2.60 6.74 -18.94
N ILE A 30 -3.68 6.36 -19.60
CA ILE A 30 -5.05 6.71 -19.19
C ILE A 30 -5.38 6.08 -17.83
N GLY A 31 -5.00 4.81 -17.60
CA GLY A 31 -5.18 4.13 -16.33
C GLY A 31 -4.51 4.86 -15.16
N ILE A 32 -3.27 5.35 -15.36
CA ILE A 32 -2.55 6.15 -14.36
C ILE A 32 -3.33 7.41 -13.98
N VAL A 33 -3.84 8.14 -14.99
CA VAL A 33 -4.61 9.37 -14.76
C VAL A 33 -5.90 9.07 -14.00
N LEU A 34 -6.61 7.99 -14.36
CA LEU A 34 -7.84 7.58 -13.67
C LEU A 34 -7.58 7.17 -12.22
N ILE A 35 -6.50 6.43 -11.94
CA ILE A 35 -6.10 6.04 -10.59
C ILE A 35 -5.74 7.29 -9.78
N ALA A 36 -4.97 8.21 -10.35
CA ALA A 36 -4.61 9.45 -9.68
C ALA A 36 -5.84 10.31 -9.36
N ALA A 37 -6.69 10.55 -10.35
CA ALA A 37 -7.92 11.33 -10.17
C ALA A 37 -8.87 10.66 -9.16
N GLY A 38 -9.07 9.34 -9.25
CA GLY A 38 -9.86 8.56 -8.31
C GLY A 38 -9.33 8.65 -6.88
N THR A 39 -8.02 8.58 -6.72
CA THR A 39 -7.35 8.76 -5.43
C THR A 39 -7.60 10.16 -4.86
N PHE A 40 -7.46 11.20 -5.67
CA PHE A 40 -7.76 12.58 -5.25
C PHE A 40 -9.22 12.77 -4.84
N LEU A 41 -10.17 12.18 -5.57
CA LEU A 41 -11.60 12.25 -5.23
C LEU A 41 -11.93 11.53 -3.93
N MET A 42 -11.20 10.49 -3.57
CA MET A 42 -11.34 9.79 -2.29
C MET A 42 -10.74 10.55 -1.10
N ILE A 43 -9.93 11.58 -1.34
CA ILE A 43 -9.44 12.46 -0.27
C ILE A 43 -10.60 13.34 0.20
N GLU A 44 -11.38 12.84 1.15
CA GLU A 44 -12.28 13.71 1.88
C GLU A 44 -11.48 14.65 2.77
N LYS A 45 -11.69 15.96 2.59
CA LYS A 45 -11.40 16.93 3.63
C LYS A 45 -12.35 16.64 4.80
N LYS A 46 -11.97 15.73 5.67
CA LYS A 46 -12.56 15.69 6.99
C LYS A 46 -12.15 17.02 7.63
N GLU A 47 -13.07 17.93 7.77
CA GLU A 47 -12.90 19.14 8.60
C GLU A 47 -12.51 18.65 9.98
N SER A 48 -11.21 18.63 10.26
CA SER A 48 -10.72 18.33 11.58
C SER A 48 -11.06 19.55 12.45
N SER A 49 -12.08 19.40 13.26
CA SER A 49 -12.34 20.29 14.39
C SER A 49 -11.02 20.60 15.12
N GLY A 50 -10.54 21.83 14.95
CA GLY A 50 -9.91 22.61 15.99
C GLY A 50 -8.52 22.26 16.51
N GLU A 51 -7.70 21.44 15.82
CA GLU A 51 -6.28 21.36 16.16
C GLU A 51 -5.42 21.63 14.94
N THR A 52 -4.55 22.63 15.03
CA THR A 52 -3.45 22.94 14.11
C THR A 52 -2.51 21.73 14.07
N LYS A 53 -2.86 20.70 13.29
CA LYS A 53 -1.96 19.58 13.07
C LYS A 53 -0.76 20.11 12.32
N SER A 54 0.39 20.15 13.01
CA SER A 54 1.71 20.39 12.46
C SER A 54 1.83 19.75 11.07
N ALA A 55 2.38 20.45 10.08
CA ALA A 55 2.63 19.92 8.72
C ALA A 55 3.48 18.63 8.71
N ALA A 56 3.99 18.20 9.85
CA ALA A 56 4.80 17.00 10.02
C ALA A 56 4.11 15.71 9.51
N TRP A 57 2.79 15.56 9.67
CA TRP A 57 2.08 14.39 9.16
C TRP A 57 2.18 14.25 7.62
N LEU A 58 2.28 15.38 6.90
CA LEU A 58 2.42 15.40 5.44
C LEU A 58 3.79 14.85 5.02
N TRP A 59 4.85 15.25 5.75
CA TRP A 59 6.20 14.74 5.50
C TRP A 59 6.32 13.23 5.74
N TYR A 60 5.69 12.73 6.80
CA TYR A 60 5.63 11.29 7.06
C TYR A 60 4.84 10.54 5.98
N ALA A 61 3.73 11.11 5.50
CA ALA A 61 2.93 10.50 4.45
C ALA A 61 3.67 10.49 3.10
N LEU A 62 4.39 11.58 2.77
CA LEU A 62 5.23 11.66 1.56
C LEU A 62 6.40 10.67 1.64
N GLY A 63 7.08 10.60 2.78
CA GLY A 63 8.12 9.62 3.04
C GLY A 63 7.61 8.19 2.87
N SER A 64 6.44 7.87 3.45
CA SER A 64 5.80 6.56 3.28
C SER A 64 5.54 6.23 1.81
N ALA A 65 5.03 7.19 1.02
CA ALA A 65 4.75 6.97 -0.41
C ALA A 65 6.04 6.69 -1.20
N ILE A 66 7.13 7.41 -0.91
CA ILE A 66 8.44 7.18 -1.56
C ILE A 66 8.98 5.81 -1.19
N PHE A 67 9.03 5.46 0.09
CA PHE A 67 9.54 4.16 0.53
C PHE A 67 8.67 2.99 0.03
N ALA A 68 7.35 3.15 -0.05
CA ALA A 68 6.46 2.13 -0.62
C ALA A 68 6.75 1.89 -2.10
N SER A 69 7.00 2.96 -2.87
CA SER A 69 7.35 2.86 -4.29
C SER A 69 8.71 2.21 -4.49
N LEU A 70 9.72 2.62 -3.71
CA LEU A 70 11.04 2.00 -3.73
C LEU A 70 10.97 0.52 -3.34
N THR A 71 10.16 0.15 -2.36
CA THR A 71 9.96 -1.24 -1.94
C THR A 71 9.43 -2.09 -3.09
N ALA A 72 8.48 -1.60 -3.89
CA ALA A 72 7.94 -2.33 -5.02
C ALA A 72 9.01 -2.55 -6.12
N ILE A 73 9.77 -1.51 -6.46
CA ILE A 73 10.80 -1.59 -7.49
C ILE A 73 11.98 -2.45 -7.04
N LEU A 74 12.52 -2.20 -5.85
CA LEU A 74 13.63 -3.00 -5.29
C LEU A 74 13.20 -4.45 -5.09
N GLY A 75 11.93 -4.69 -4.68
CA GLY A 75 11.36 -6.02 -4.60
C GLY A 75 11.39 -6.73 -5.95
N LYS A 76 10.89 -6.08 -7.01
CA LYS A 76 10.89 -6.63 -8.37
C LYS A 76 12.31 -6.98 -8.85
N VAL A 77 13.26 -6.08 -8.65
CA VAL A 77 14.67 -6.31 -9.02
C VAL A 77 15.27 -7.43 -8.18
N GLY A 78 15.04 -7.43 -6.86
CA GLY A 78 15.62 -8.40 -5.95
C GLY A 78 15.13 -9.83 -6.13
N ILE A 79 13.89 -10.02 -6.61
CA ILE A 79 13.33 -11.37 -6.84
C ILE A 79 13.51 -11.88 -8.27
N SER A 80 14.11 -11.11 -9.18
CA SER A 80 14.26 -11.50 -10.59
C SER A 80 15.09 -12.77 -10.79
N GLY A 81 16.03 -13.05 -9.89
CA GLY A 81 16.88 -14.24 -9.92
C GLY A 81 16.77 -15.15 -8.69
N VAL A 82 15.79 -14.89 -7.80
CA VAL A 82 15.62 -15.61 -6.53
C VAL A 82 14.17 -16.11 -6.46
N GLU A 83 13.97 -17.29 -5.90
CA GLU A 83 12.62 -17.83 -5.67
C GLU A 83 11.83 -16.89 -4.76
N SER A 84 10.54 -16.61 -5.10
CA SER A 84 9.74 -15.55 -4.49
C SER A 84 9.53 -15.74 -2.98
N ASN A 85 9.37 -16.99 -2.51
CA ASN A 85 9.19 -17.27 -1.08
C ASN A 85 10.48 -16.99 -0.30
N LEU A 86 11.65 -17.35 -0.90
CA LEU A 86 12.96 -17.08 -0.31
C LEU A 86 13.22 -15.56 -0.24
N GLY A 87 12.93 -14.84 -1.33
CA GLY A 87 13.02 -13.39 -1.36
C GLY A 87 12.13 -12.72 -0.31
N THR A 88 10.90 -13.21 -0.15
CA THR A 88 9.96 -12.74 0.88
C THR A 88 10.49 -13.02 2.28
N ALA A 89 11.05 -14.21 2.52
CA ALA A 89 11.59 -14.60 3.83
C ALA A 89 12.78 -13.72 4.23
N ILE A 90 13.74 -13.51 3.33
CA ILE A 90 14.91 -12.65 3.58
C ILE A 90 14.47 -11.22 3.91
N ARG A 91 13.58 -10.65 3.09
CA ARG A 91 13.05 -9.31 3.31
C ARG A 91 12.32 -9.19 4.65
N THR A 92 11.46 -10.16 4.97
CA THR A 92 10.71 -10.17 6.23
C THR A 92 11.64 -10.28 7.43
N GLY A 93 12.73 -11.06 7.31
CA GLY A 93 13.78 -11.13 8.33
C GLY A 93 14.44 -9.78 8.58
N VAL A 94 14.78 -9.03 7.53
CA VAL A 94 15.33 -7.66 7.67
C VAL A 94 14.32 -6.73 8.35
N VAL A 95 13.04 -6.76 7.94
CA VAL A 95 11.98 -5.95 8.56
C VAL A 95 11.81 -6.30 10.03
N LEU A 96 11.86 -7.60 10.38
CA LEU A 96 11.79 -8.05 11.77
C LEU A 96 12.91 -7.47 12.62
N VAL A 97 14.16 -7.56 12.13
CA VAL A 97 15.32 -6.99 12.83
C VAL A 97 15.19 -5.48 13.00
N MET A 98 14.84 -4.76 11.92
CA MET A 98 14.62 -3.31 11.95
C MET A 98 13.53 -2.92 12.96
N SER A 99 12.42 -3.66 13.01
CA SER A 99 11.32 -3.41 13.95
C SER A 99 11.77 -3.56 15.40
N TRP A 100 12.55 -4.60 15.70
CA TRP A 100 13.10 -4.78 17.05
C TRP A 100 14.12 -3.71 17.43
N VAL A 101 15.01 -3.32 16.50
CA VAL A 101 15.93 -2.20 16.72
C VAL A 101 15.16 -0.94 17.08
N MET A 102 14.06 -0.63 16.38
CA MET A 102 13.22 0.52 16.70
C MET A 102 12.60 0.42 18.10
N VAL A 103 12.13 -0.75 18.52
CA VAL A 103 11.59 -0.96 19.88
C VAL A 103 12.66 -0.69 20.93
N PHE A 104 13.90 -1.16 20.72
CA PHE A 104 15.01 -0.91 21.65
C PHE A 104 15.46 0.56 21.68
N VAL A 105 15.56 1.21 20.51
CA VAL A 105 15.95 2.62 20.41
C VAL A 105 14.92 3.55 21.06
N THR A 106 13.63 3.21 20.94
CA THR A 106 12.54 3.99 21.56
C THR A 106 12.31 3.65 23.05
N GLY A 107 12.99 2.63 23.59
CA GLY A 107 12.87 2.22 24.99
C GLY A 107 11.50 1.62 25.35
N LYS A 108 10.74 1.13 24.34
CA LYS A 108 9.36 0.64 24.50
C LYS A 108 9.23 -0.85 24.83
N GLN A 109 10.32 -1.51 25.16
CA GLN A 109 10.33 -2.95 25.46
C GLN A 109 9.48 -3.33 26.69
N GLU A 110 9.34 -2.43 27.66
CA GLU A 110 8.54 -2.70 28.85
C GLU A 110 7.05 -2.69 28.57
N GLU A 111 6.59 -1.91 27.58
CA GLU A 111 5.20 -1.86 27.18
C GLU A 111 4.71 -3.19 26.57
N LEU A 112 5.60 -4.05 26.08
CA LEU A 112 5.29 -5.39 25.59
C LEU A 112 4.57 -6.24 26.63
N LYS A 113 4.93 -6.10 27.90
CA LYS A 113 4.33 -6.85 29.01
C LYS A 113 2.93 -6.34 29.38
N ALA A 114 2.60 -5.12 28.99
CA ALA A 114 1.33 -4.47 29.27
C ALA A 114 0.27 -4.72 28.20
N ILE A 115 0.60 -5.39 27.07
CA ILE A 115 -0.33 -5.63 25.96
C ILE A 115 -1.38 -6.67 26.41
N PRO A 116 -2.69 -6.33 26.34
CA PRO A 116 -3.76 -7.28 26.61
C PRO A 116 -3.72 -8.48 25.66
N LYS A 117 -4.00 -9.67 26.16
CA LYS A 117 -3.93 -10.92 25.35
C LYS A 117 -4.84 -10.88 24.12
N ASN A 118 -5.99 -10.22 24.23
CA ASN A 118 -6.92 -10.08 23.09
C ASN A 118 -6.32 -9.22 21.97
N GLU A 119 -5.67 -8.09 22.30
CA GLU A 119 -5.02 -7.22 21.32
C GLU A 119 -3.82 -7.93 20.69
N LEU A 120 -3.05 -8.67 21.48
CA LEU A 120 -1.95 -9.49 20.97
C LEU A 120 -2.45 -10.52 19.95
N GLY A 121 -3.60 -11.16 20.21
CA GLY A 121 -4.22 -12.11 19.28
C GLY A 121 -4.56 -11.45 17.93
N PHE A 122 -5.15 -10.25 17.93
CA PHE A 122 -5.45 -9.51 16.70
C PHE A 122 -4.19 -9.07 15.97
N ILE A 123 -3.15 -8.64 16.70
CA ILE A 123 -1.85 -8.28 16.11
C ILE A 123 -1.22 -9.49 15.42
N CYS A 124 -1.23 -10.67 16.07
CA CYS A 124 -0.70 -11.90 15.47
C CYS A 124 -1.50 -12.30 14.22
N LEU A 125 -2.83 -12.25 14.27
CA LEU A 125 -3.69 -12.56 13.13
C LEU A 125 -3.44 -11.60 11.95
N SER A 126 -3.28 -10.31 12.23
CA SER A 126 -2.89 -9.30 11.25
C SER A 126 -1.53 -9.61 10.64
N GLY A 127 -0.57 -10.05 11.46
CA GLY A 127 0.75 -10.48 10.99
C GLY A 127 0.69 -11.67 10.03
N LEU A 128 -0.13 -12.68 10.34
CA LEU A 128 -0.36 -13.83 9.45
C LEU A 128 -0.99 -13.41 8.12
N ALA A 129 -2.02 -12.56 8.17
CA ALA A 129 -2.66 -12.03 6.96
C ALA A 129 -1.68 -11.22 6.10
N THR A 130 -0.84 -10.40 6.74
CA THR A 130 0.22 -9.63 6.06
C THR A 130 1.23 -10.56 5.41
N GLY A 131 1.68 -11.61 6.11
CA GLY A 131 2.60 -12.61 5.57
C GLY A 131 2.04 -13.29 4.31
N GLY A 132 0.79 -13.77 4.36
CA GLY A 132 0.10 -14.35 3.21
C GLY A 132 -0.03 -13.37 2.04
N SER A 133 -0.39 -12.12 2.32
CA SER A 133 -0.47 -11.06 1.30
C SER A 133 0.88 -10.84 0.61
N TRP A 134 1.97 -10.75 1.37
CA TRP A 134 3.31 -10.55 0.81
C TRP A 134 3.80 -11.72 -0.02
N LEU A 135 3.52 -12.97 0.38
CA LEU A 135 3.86 -14.15 -0.42
C LEU A 135 3.17 -14.10 -1.79
N CYS A 136 1.87 -13.83 -1.82
CA CYS A 136 1.12 -13.67 -3.07
C CYS A 136 1.63 -12.49 -3.91
N TYR A 137 1.88 -11.34 -3.27
CA TYR A 137 2.35 -10.14 -3.96
C TYR A 137 3.72 -10.33 -4.60
N TYR A 138 4.68 -10.94 -3.91
CA TYR A 138 6.01 -11.20 -4.47
C TYR A 138 5.97 -12.23 -5.59
N LYS A 139 5.12 -13.26 -5.47
CA LYS A 139 4.91 -14.20 -6.57
C LYS A 139 4.33 -13.50 -7.79
N ALA A 140 3.34 -12.64 -7.61
CA ALA A 140 2.77 -11.86 -8.69
C ALA A 140 3.80 -10.91 -9.34
N LEU A 141 4.66 -10.26 -8.52
CA LEU A 141 5.76 -9.43 -9.03
C LEU A 141 6.81 -10.24 -9.79
N GLN A 142 7.03 -11.48 -9.42
CA GLN A 142 7.96 -12.35 -10.15
C GLN A 142 7.42 -12.70 -11.54
N ASP A 143 6.13 -13.03 -11.63
CA ASP A 143 5.50 -13.52 -12.84
C ASP A 143 4.99 -12.40 -13.77
N GLY A 144 4.76 -11.17 -13.23
CA GLY A 144 4.15 -10.06 -13.97
C GLY A 144 4.91 -8.73 -13.86
N PRO A 145 4.58 -7.76 -14.74
CA PRO A 145 5.18 -6.42 -14.68
C PRO A 145 4.70 -5.65 -13.45
N ALA A 146 5.62 -4.89 -12.83
CA ALA A 146 5.32 -4.11 -11.63
C ALA A 146 4.27 -3.03 -11.89
N SER A 147 4.25 -2.46 -13.10
CA SER A 147 3.26 -1.46 -13.52
C SER A 147 1.82 -1.97 -13.51
N VAL A 148 1.61 -3.28 -13.56
CA VAL A 148 0.29 -3.93 -13.54
C VAL A 148 0.00 -4.50 -12.15
N VAL A 149 0.96 -5.21 -11.55
CA VAL A 149 0.78 -5.88 -10.25
C VAL A 149 0.49 -4.89 -9.13
N VAL A 150 1.20 -3.75 -9.09
CA VAL A 150 1.01 -2.76 -8.04
C VAL A 150 -0.39 -2.12 -8.05
N PRO A 151 -0.96 -1.69 -9.18
CA PRO A 151 -2.34 -1.24 -9.22
C PRO A 151 -3.37 -2.30 -8.82
N ILE A 152 -3.17 -3.56 -9.23
CA ILE A 152 -4.06 -4.67 -8.84
C ILE A 152 -4.07 -4.86 -7.33
N ASP A 153 -2.91 -4.85 -6.68
CA ASP A 153 -2.81 -4.92 -5.22
C ASP A 153 -3.64 -3.81 -4.53
N LYS A 154 -3.69 -2.62 -5.14
CA LYS A 154 -4.48 -1.50 -4.61
C LYS A 154 -6.00 -1.69 -4.73
N LEU A 155 -6.49 -2.66 -5.51
CA LEU A 155 -7.91 -3.05 -5.51
C LEU A 155 -8.35 -3.63 -4.15
N SER A 156 -7.43 -3.97 -3.27
CA SER A 156 -7.73 -4.31 -1.86
C SER A 156 -8.55 -3.22 -1.15
N ILE A 157 -8.53 -1.98 -1.66
CA ILE A 157 -9.41 -0.90 -1.17
C ILE A 157 -10.90 -1.24 -1.32
N LEU A 158 -11.27 -2.01 -2.36
CA LEU A 158 -12.67 -2.46 -2.53
C LEU A 158 -13.12 -3.32 -1.36
N VAL A 159 -12.26 -4.27 -0.95
CA VAL A 159 -12.54 -5.14 0.19
C VAL A 159 -12.63 -4.32 1.48
N THR A 160 -11.69 -3.37 1.68
CA THR A 160 -11.69 -2.49 2.85
C THR A 160 -12.95 -1.64 2.91
N VAL A 161 -13.38 -1.05 1.80
CA VAL A 161 -14.58 -0.22 1.73
C VAL A 161 -15.85 -1.06 1.94
N LEU A 162 -15.92 -2.24 1.34
CA LEU A 162 -17.03 -3.17 1.52
C LEU A 162 -17.14 -3.61 2.99
N PHE A 163 -16.02 -3.95 3.61
CA PHE A 163 -15.97 -4.31 5.02
C PHE A 163 -16.39 -3.15 5.93
N SER A 164 -15.91 -1.93 5.66
CA SER A 164 -16.29 -0.73 6.39
C SER A 164 -17.79 -0.46 6.30
N TYR A 165 -18.37 -0.65 5.12
CA TYR A 165 -19.81 -0.52 4.92
C TYR A 165 -20.62 -1.59 5.69
N LEU A 166 -20.19 -2.86 5.64
CA LEU A 166 -20.92 -3.98 6.25
C LEU A 166 -20.79 -4.03 7.78
N VAL A 167 -19.59 -3.74 8.31
CA VAL A 167 -19.27 -3.89 9.74
C VAL A 167 -19.47 -2.59 10.50
N PHE A 168 -18.97 -1.48 9.97
CA PHE A 168 -19.05 -0.18 10.63
C PHE A 168 -20.23 0.67 10.15
N HIS A 169 -21.01 0.21 9.16
CA HIS A 169 -22.15 0.94 8.58
C HIS A 169 -21.77 2.34 8.08
N GLU A 170 -20.51 2.55 7.73
CA GLU A 170 -20.03 3.81 7.17
C GLU A 170 -20.56 3.98 5.73
N LYS A 171 -21.30 5.07 5.50
CA LYS A 171 -21.83 5.40 4.17
C LYS A 171 -20.73 6.04 3.33
N LEU A 172 -20.51 5.50 2.13
CA LEU A 172 -19.67 6.18 1.15
C LEU A 172 -20.34 7.47 0.70
N THR A 173 -19.57 8.55 0.66
CA THR A 173 -20.03 9.75 -0.02
C THR A 173 -20.02 9.52 -1.54
N ALA A 174 -20.86 10.24 -2.27
CA ALA A 174 -20.91 10.15 -3.73
C ALA A 174 -19.53 10.43 -4.37
N LYS A 175 -18.75 11.34 -3.79
CA LYS A 175 -17.39 11.65 -4.24
C LYS A 175 -16.43 10.47 -4.06
N SER A 176 -16.47 9.81 -2.88
CA SER A 176 -15.65 8.63 -2.61
C SER A 176 -16.05 7.45 -3.49
N GLY A 177 -17.35 7.30 -3.79
CA GLY A 177 -17.85 6.29 -4.72
C GLY A 177 -17.32 6.50 -6.15
N LEU A 178 -17.34 7.73 -6.65
CA LEU A 178 -16.76 8.08 -7.96
C LEU A 178 -15.24 7.88 -7.98
N GLY A 179 -14.55 8.24 -6.91
CA GLY A 179 -13.11 8.01 -6.78
C GLY A 179 -12.76 6.52 -6.82
N LEU A 180 -13.54 5.69 -6.11
CA LEU A 180 -13.38 4.24 -6.11
C LEU A 180 -13.62 3.65 -7.51
N ALA A 181 -14.68 4.08 -8.20
CA ALA A 181 -14.96 3.67 -9.58
C ALA A 181 -13.81 4.06 -10.52
N GLY A 182 -13.23 5.25 -10.36
CA GLY A 182 -12.06 5.69 -11.13
C GLY A 182 -10.82 4.82 -10.92
N ILE A 183 -10.53 4.43 -9.66
CA ILE A 183 -9.41 3.52 -9.33
C ILE A 183 -9.64 2.15 -9.98
N VAL A 184 -10.84 1.60 -9.87
CA VAL A 184 -11.18 0.29 -10.46
C VAL A 184 -11.06 0.34 -11.98
N ALA A 185 -11.69 1.31 -12.62
CA ALA A 185 -11.66 1.46 -14.08
C ALA A 185 -10.21 1.68 -14.58
N GLY A 186 -9.43 2.51 -13.89
CA GLY A 186 -8.03 2.75 -14.22
C GLY A 186 -7.18 1.49 -14.09
N THR A 187 -7.39 0.69 -13.03
CA THR A 187 -6.68 -0.57 -12.83
C THR A 187 -7.04 -1.60 -13.90
N LEU A 188 -8.34 -1.75 -14.23
CA LEU A 188 -8.79 -2.66 -15.27
C LEU A 188 -8.24 -2.26 -16.66
N LEU A 189 -8.16 -0.96 -16.94
CA LEU A 189 -7.61 -0.46 -18.19
C LEU A 189 -6.10 -0.75 -18.33
N MET A 190 -5.39 -0.91 -17.21
CA MET A 190 -3.97 -1.27 -17.20
C MET A 190 -3.72 -2.76 -17.51
N LEU A 191 -4.76 -3.59 -17.47
CA LEU A 191 -4.68 -5.01 -17.81
C LEU A 191 -4.76 -5.26 -19.33
N VAL A 192 -5.17 -4.26 -20.10
CA VAL A 192 -5.28 -4.29 -21.55
C VAL A 192 -4.06 -3.64 -22.18
#